data_de26b688df514a61db1f1d17012c9146
#
_entry.id   de26b688df514a61db1f1d17012c9146
#
_cell.length_a   1.000
_cell.length_b   1.000
_cell.length_c   1.000
_cell.angle_alpha   90.00
_cell.angle_beta   90.00
_cell.angle_gamma   90.00
#
_symmetry.space_group_name_H-M   'P 1'
#
loop_
_entity.id
_entity.type
_entity.pdbx_description
1 polymer ?
#
loop_
_entity_poly.entity_id
_entity_poly.type
_entity_poly.pdbx_seq_one_letter_code
_entity_poly.pdbx_strand_id
1 'polypeptide(L)'
;MTSQAPAAGKPKASRAAFGEALVELGAKDERIVTLDADLSKSTMTAAFAKAYPSRAFNVGIAESTMIGTAAGLALAGRVPFACSFACFLVGRFETIRVSIAYNQAPVKLVGTHVGVAIGEDGYTQMGLEDVACMRSLPNIPIIQPGDEIETKQAVAYAVDHAGPIYLRLTRQNLEPVHDVNYRFELGRAPVLREGNDVAILGTGGPLWNCLEAARALAEQGIQAEVLNVSSIRPLDEAAILRAAGKTGHVVTVEDHSLSGGMGSAVAELLGEMMPTPLKRLGVSSFGESGDAKGLYAKHGLDPGGIARSVLKFLNR
;
A
#
# COMPACT_ATOMS: atom_id res chain seq x y z
N MET A 1 4.87 24.78 -13.95
CA MET A 1 3.45 24.50 -13.70
C MET A 1 3.29 24.31 -12.22
N THR A 2 2.55 25.19 -11.57
CA THR A 2 2.34 25.21 -10.12
C THR A 2 1.61 23.93 -9.71
N SER A 3 2.19 23.17 -8.76
CA SER A 3 1.52 22.04 -8.12
C SER A 3 0.19 22.53 -7.54
N GLN A 4 -0.93 22.06 -8.08
CA GLN A 4 -2.22 22.31 -7.46
C GLN A 4 -2.21 21.70 -6.05
N ALA A 5 -2.68 22.47 -5.08
CA ALA A 5 -2.92 21.94 -3.74
C ALA A 5 -3.87 20.74 -3.85
N PRO A 6 -3.65 19.67 -3.06
CA PRO A 6 -4.54 18.52 -3.08
C PRO A 6 -5.98 18.96 -2.81
N ALA A 7 -6.94 18.30 -3.46
CA ALA A 7 -8.35 18.56 -3.25
C ALA A 7 -8.69 18.48 -1.77
N ALA A 8 -9.49 19.42 -1.27
CA ALA A 8 -9.94 19.46 0.13
C ALA A 8 -10.89 18.28 0.39
N GLY A 9 -10.35 17.15 0.79
CA GLY A 9 -11.06 15.97 1.28
C GLY A 9 -10.89 15.84 2.79
N LYS A 10 -11.71 15.02 3.42
CA LYS A 10 -11.48 14.62 4.84
C LYS A 10 -10.55 13.41 4.86
N PRO A 11 -9.61 13.36 5.81
CA PRO A 11 -8.77 12.18 5.99
C PRO A 11 -9.62 10.91 6.18
N LYS A 12 -9.29 9.85 5.46
CA LYS A 12 -10.01 8.56 5.54
C LYS A 12 -9.06 7.38 5.49
N ALA A 13 -9.30 6.37 6.33
CA ALA A 13 -8.57 5.11 6.28
C ALA A 13 -8.83 4.38 4.96
N SER A 14 -7.78 3.87 4.32
CA SER A 14 -7.95 3.15 3.05
C SER A 14 -8.83 1.90 3.20
N ARG A 15 -8.79 1.19 4.35
CA ARG A 15 -9.74 0.09 4.61
C ARG A 15 -11.21 0.56 4.63
N ALA A 16 -11.51 1.77 5.08
CA ALA A 16 -12.87 2.30 5.08
C ALA A 16 -13.32 2.66 3.66
N ALA A 17 -12.46 3.31 2.87
CA ALA A 17 -12.71 3.57 1.46
C ALA A 17 -12.91 2.28 0.66
N PHE A 18 -12.14 1.23 0.96
CA PHE A 18 -12.31 -0.11 0.41
C PHE A 18 -13.70 -0.69 0.71
N GLY A 19 -14.16 -0.66 1.98
CA GLY A 19 -15.47 -1.18 2.35
C GLY A 19 -16.62 -0.47 1.63
N GLU A 20 -16.55 0.87 1.48
CA GLU A 20 -17.50 1.66 0.71
C GLU A 20 -17.50 1.25 -0.78
N ALA A 21 -16.30 1.19 -1.39
CA ALA A 21 -16.15 0.80 -2.80
C ALA A 21 -16.70 -0.60 -3.07
N LEU A 22 -16.49 -1.56 -2.16
CA LEU A 22 -17.04 -2.92 -2.30
C LEU A 22 -18.57 -2.93 -2.34
N VAL A 23 -19.25 -2.14 -1.49
CA VAL A 23 -20.72 -2.07 -1.50
C VAL A 23 -21.21 -1.47 -2.81
N GLU A 24 -20.57 -0.39 -3.29
CA GLU A 24 -20.93 0.26 -4.55
C GLU A 24 -20.71 -0.66 -5.77
N LEU A 25 -19.59 -1.38 -5.80
CA LEU A 25 -19.26 -2.31 -6.89
C LEU A 25 -20.11 -3.58 -6.83
N GLY A 26 -20.42 -4.07 -5.62
CA GLY A 26 -21.29 -5.21 -5.43
C GLY A 26 -22.73 -5.03 -5.94
N ALA A 27 -23.19 -3.77 -6.03
CA ALA A 27 -24.47 -3.45 -6.67
C ALA A 27 -24.43 -3.61 -8.20
N LYS A 28 -23.23 -3.54 -8.79
CA LYS A 28 -23.04 -3.55 -10.26
C LYS A 28 -22.56 -4.90 -10.78
N ASP A 29 -21.89 -5.69 -9.93
CA ASP A 29 -21.32 -6.98 -10.31
C ASP A 29 -21.63 -8.05 -9.27
N GLU A 30 -22.51 -8.98 -9.63
CA GLU A 30 -22.93 -10.09 -8.77
C GLU A 30 -21.85 -11.17 -8.57
N ARG A 31 -20.78 -11.14 -9.35
CA ARG A 31 -19.64 -12.06 -9.17
C ARG A 31 -18.85 -11.75 -7.91
N ILE A 32 -18.88 -10.49 -7.42
CA ILE A 32 -18.16 -10.07 -6.22
C ILE A 32 -18.69 -10.81 -5.01
N VAL A 33 -17.78 -11.47 -4.30
CA VAL A 33 -18.03 -12.12 -3.00
C VAL A 33 -16.93 -11.72 -2.02
N THR A 34 -17.25 -11.69 -0.73
CA THR A 34 -16.27 -11.43 0.33
C THR A 34 -16.09 -12.65 1.21
N LEU A 35 -14.84 -12.90 1.60
CA LEU A 35 -14.50 -13.91 2.61
C LEU A 35 -13.76 -13.23 3.75
N ASP A 36 -14.07 -13.60 4.96
CA ASP A 36 -13.53 -13.03 6.18
C ASP A 36 -13.22 -14.13 7.20
N ALA A 37 -12.18 -13.93 8.00
CA ALA A 37 -11.80 -14.83 9.08
C ALA A 37 -12.13 -14.22 10.45
N ASP A 38 -13.43 -13.94 10.68
CA ASP A 38 -14.00 -13.35 11.91
C ASP A 38 -13.54 -11.92 12.22
N LEU A 39 -13.13 -11.17 11.19
CA LEU A 39 -12.61 -9.80 11.29
C LEU A 39 -13.42 -8.76 10.49
N SER A 40 -14.64 -9.09 10.04
CA SER A 40 -15.42 -8.28 9.10
C SER A 40 -15.62 -6.83 9.49
N LYS A 41 -15.75 -6.53 10.79
CA LYS A 41 -15.83 -5.15 11.30
C LYS A 41 -14.50 -4.41 11.13
N SER A 42 -13.39 -5.09 11.35
CA SER A 42 -12.04 -4.52 11.26
C SER A 42 -11.55 -4.37 9.83
N THR A 43 -11.87 -5.33 8.97
CA THR A 43 -11.56 -5.31 7.53
C THR A 43 -12.52 -4.45 6.71
N MET A 44 -13.61 -3.97 7.33
CA MET A 44 -14.69 -3.16 6.74
C MET A 44 -15.59 -3.93 5.74
N THR A 45 -15.52 -5.26 5.71
CA THR A 45 -16.40 -6.12 4.88
C THR A 45 -17.80 -6.28 5.46
N ALA A 46 -18.03 -5.91 6.73
CA ALA A 46 -19.32 -6.01 7.39
C ALA A 46 -20.45 -5.23 6.67
N ALA A 47 -20.14 -4.10 6.04
CA ALA A 47 -21.11 -3.33 5.26
C ALA A 47 -21.56 -4.10 4.01
N PHE A 48 -20.62 -4.77 3.32
CA PHE A 48 -20.92 -5.64 2.18
C PHE A 48 -21.76 -6.86 2.63
N ALA A 49 -21.40 -7.49 3.74
CA ALA A 49 -22.14 -8.62 4.29
C ALA A 49 -23.58 -8.25 4.65
N LYS A 50 -23.80 -7.03 5.17
CA LYS A 50 -25.16 -6.52 5.44
C LYS A 50 -25.96 -6.27 4.16
N ALA A 51 -25.32 -5.70 3.12
CA ALA A 51 -25.99 -5.40 1.84
C ALA A 51 -26.24 -6.66 1.00
N TYR A 52 -25.32 -7.63 1.04
CA TYR A 52 -25.32 -8.83 0.19
C TYR A 52 -25.03 -10.10 0.99
N PRO A 53 -25.92 -10.52 1.91
CA PRO A 53 -25.65 -11.61 2.86
C PRO A 53 -25.38 -12.97 2.19
N SER A 54 -25.94 -13.24 1.02
CA SER A 54 -25.69 -14.48 0.25
C SER A 54 -24.32 -14.49 -0.47
N ARG A 55 -23.59 -13.39 -0.45
CA ARG A 55 -22.31 -13.22 -1.13
C ARG A 55 -21.15 -12.91 -0.14
N ALA A 56 -21.40 -13.03 1.15
CA ALA A 56 -20.42 -12.81 2.20
C ALA A 56 -20.26 -14.07 3.05
N PHE A 57 -19.04 -14.53 3.22
CA PHE A 57 -18.71 -15.77 3.90
C PHE A 57 -17.75 -15.51 5.05
N ASN A 58 -18.14 -15.85 6.27
CA ASN A 58 -17.26 -15.87 7.43
C ASN A 58 -16.87 -17.32 7.71
N VAL A 59 -15.60 -17.64 7.65
CA VAL A 59 -15.06 -19.00 7.87
C VAL A 59 -14.59 -19.25 9.30
N GLY A 60 -14.81 -18.26 10.21
CA GLY A 60 -14.20 -18.26 11.54
C GLY A 60 -12.71 -17.90 11.50
N ILE A 61 -11.99 -18.09 12.59
CA ILE A 61 -10.56 -17.77 12.70
C ILE A 61 -9.74 -18.86 11.97
N ALA A 62 -9.83 -18.88 10.63
CA ALA A 62 -9.28 -19.93 9.78
C ALA A 62 -8.79 -19.37 8.43
N GLU A 63 -7.75 -18.54 8.42
CA GLU A 63 -7.26 -17.86 7.23
C GLU A 63 -6.84 -18.80 6.10
N SER A 64 -6.26 -19.97 6.42
CA SER A 64 -5.95 -20.99 5.39
C SER A 64 -7.20 -21.48 4.68
N THR A 65 -8.30 -21.74 5.42
CA THR A 65 -9.59 -22.11 4.85
C THR A 65 -10.15 -20.98 4.01
N MET A 66 -10.07 -19.72 4.50
CA MET A 66 -10.51 -18.54 3.75
C MET A 66 -9.78 -18.43 2.40
N ILE A 67 -8.45 -18.57 2.39
CA ILE A 67 -7.62 -18.47 1.18
C ILE A 67 -7.97 -19.61 0.20
N GLY A 68 -8.06 -20.85 0.67
CA GLY A 68 -8.41 -22.01 -0.16
C GLY A 68 -9.82 -21.92 -0.74
N THR A 69 -10.80 -21.49 0.06
CA THR A 69 -12.17 -21.26 -0.38
C THR A 69 -12.25 -20.16 -1.42
N ALA A 70 -11.53 -19.04 -1.20
CA ALA A 70 -11.46 -17.95 -2.16
C ALA A 70 -10.86 -18.41 -3.50
N ALA A 71 -9.79 -19.24 -3.47
CA ALA A 71 -9.23 -19.81 -4.69
C ALA A 71 -10.24 -20.67 -5.46
N GLY A 72 -10.98 -21.54 -4.76
CA GLY A 72 -12.04 -22.35 -5.38
C GLY A 72 -13.16 -21.50 -5.99
N LEU A 73 -13.63 -20.48 -5.28
CA LEU A 73 -14.66 -19.55 -5.78
C LEU A 73 -14.18 -18.75 -7.00
N ALA A 74 -12.91 -18.33 -7.01
CA ALA A 74 -12.31 -17.64 -8.14
C ALA A 74 -12.25 -18.52 -9.39
N LEU A 75 -11.82 -19.77 -9.25
CA LEU A 75 -11.78 -20.74 -10.34
C LEU A 75 -13.20 -21.13 -10.83
N ALA A 76 -14.23 -20.98 -9.98
CA ALA A 76 -15.63 -21.12 -10.33
C ALA A 76 -16.26 -19.85 -10.94
N GLY A 77 -15.46 -18.83 -11.28
CA GLY A 77 -15.92 -17.61 -11.97
C GLY A 77 -16.44 -16.50 -11.05
N ARG A 78 -16.23 -16.58 -9.73
CA ARG A 78 -16.48 -15.47 -8.82
C ARG A 78 -15.30 -14.52 -8.75
N VAL A 79 -15.53 -13.32 -8.19
CA VAL A 79 -14.49 -12.32 -7.88
C VAL A 79 -14.37 -12.21 -6.35
N PRO A 80 -13.64 -13.12 -5.70
CA PRO A 80 -13.55 -13.16 -4.25
C PRO A 80 -12.52 -12.14 -3.71
N PHE A 81 -12.96 -11.36 -2.73
CA PHE A 81 -12.12 -10.55 -1.87
C PHE A 81 -11.89 -11.29 -0.56
N ALA A 82 -10.70 -11.84 -0.36
CA ALA A 82 -10.30 -12.55 0.87
C ALA A 82 -9.60 -11.56 1.80
N CYS A 83 -10.26 -11.20 2.91
CA CYS A 83 -9.91 -10.07 3.75
C CYS A 83 -9.51 -10.51 5.16
N SER A 84 -8.29 -10.15 5.58
CA SER A 84 -7.81 -10.31 6.96
C SER A 84 -6.78 -9.24 7.27
N PHE A 85 -6.16 -9.27 8.47
CA PHE A 85 -4.99 -8.46 8.71
C PHE A 85 -3.81 -8.97 7.89
N ALA A 86 -2.96 -8.07 7.44
CA ALA A 86 -1.84 -8.42 6.57
C ALA A 86 -0.90 -9.46 7.19
N CYS A 87 -0.59 -9.32 8.49
CA CYS A 87 0.24 -10.29 9.23
C CYS A 87 -0.39 -11.69 9.29
N PHE A 88 -1.73 -11.81 9.37
CA PHE A 88 -2.40 -13.10 9.39
C PHE A 88 -2.45 -13.75 8.02
N LEU A 89 -2.63 -12.96 6.96
CA LEU A 89 -2.55 -13.44 5.59
C LEU A 89 -1.16 -14.01 5.30
N VAL A 90 -0.10 -13.25 5.54
CA VAL A 90 1.27 -13.72 5.24
C VAL A 90 1.73 -14.83 6.19
N GLY A 91 1.12 -14.95 7.37
CA GLY A 91 1.26 -16.12 8.22
C GLY A 91 0.76 -17.43 7.57
N ARG A 92 0.03 -17.35 6.46
CA ARG A 92 -0.46 -18.48 5.63
C ARG A 92 0.18 -18.46 4.23
N PHE A 93 1.42 -18.03 4.16
CA PHE A 93 2.18 -17.84 2.91
C PHE A 93 2.17 -19.06 2.01
N GLU A 94 2.34 -20.27 2.58
CA GLU A 94 2.32 -21.52 1.81
C GLU A 94 0.98 -21.70 1.09
N THR A 95 -0.15 -21.48 1.78
CA THR A 95 -1.48 -21.59 1.20
C THR A 95 -1.68 -20.57 0.07
N ILE A 96 -1.22 -19.32 0.24
CA ILE A 96 -1.25 -18.30 -0.81
C ILE A 96 -0.40 -18.74 -2.00
N ARG A 97 0.82 -19.24 -1.74
CA ARG A 97 1.76 -19.70 -2.76
C ARG A 97 1.16 -20.76 -3.67
N VAL A 98 0.55 -21.79 -3.07
CA VAL A 98 0.03 -22.93 -3.82
C VAL A 98 -1.34 -22.67 -4.39
N SER A 99 -2.30 -22.23 -3.54
CA SER A 99 -3.70 -22.13 -3.96
C SER A 99 -3.98 -20.93 -4.86
N ILE A 100 -3.23 -19.83 -4.71
CA ILE A 100 -3.46 -18.59 -5.45
C ILE A 100 -2.38 -18.34 -6.48
N ALA A 101 -1.11 -18.15 -6.05
CA ALA A 101 -0.04 -17.73 -6.95
C ALA A 101 0.26 -18.77 -8.03
N TYR A 102 0.51 -20.01 -7.64
CA TYR A 102 0.83 -21.09 -8.57
C TYR A 102 -0.33 -21.42 -9.51
N ASN A 103 -1.55 -21.45 -9.00
CA ASN A 103 -2.76 -21.68 -9.80
C ASN A 103 -3.25 -20.42 -10.56
N GLN A 104 -2.63 -19.27 -10.34
CA GLN A 104 -3.05 -17.98 -10.89
C GLN A 104 -4.55 -17.69 -10.63
N ALA A 105 -5.08 -18.17 -9.51
CA ALA A 105 -6.46 -17.98 -9.14
C ALA A 105 -6.76 -16.47 -8.92
N PRO A 106 -7.77 -15.89 -9.59
CA PRO A 106 -8.00 -14.43 -9.58
C PRO A 106 -8.60 -13.90 -8.27
N VAL A 107 -8.00 -14.29 -7.15
CA VAL A 107 -8.37 -13.84 -5.80
C VAL A 107 -7.83 -12.44 -5.53
N LYS A 108 -8.65 -11.59 -4.92
CA LYS A 108 -8.25 -10.28 -4.41
C LYS A 108 -7.93 -10.44 -2.93
N LEU A 109 -6.64 -10.65 -2.61
CA LEU A 109 -6.14 -10.70 -1.25
C LEU A 109 -6.11 -9.27 -0.68
N VAL A 110 -6.75 -9.05 0.45
CA VAL A 110 -6.81 -7.73 1.09
C VAL A 110 -6.21 -7.80 2.48
N GLY A 111 -4.96 -7.31 2.60
CA GLY A 111 -4.27 -7.17 3.87
C GLY A 111 -4.54 -5.80 4.48
N THR A 112 -5.29 -5.75 5.57
CA THR A 112 -5.50 -4.54 6.35
C THR A 112 -4.53 -4.46 7.53
N HIS A 113 -4.56 -3.39 8.32
CA HIS A 113 -3.72 -3.21 9.51
C HIS A 113 -2.22 -3.30 9.21
N VAL A 114 -1.80 -2.57 8.16
CA VAL A 114 -0.42 -2.56 7.70
C VAL A 114 0.38 -1.45 8.39
N GLY A 115 1.65 -1.73 8.65
CA GLY A 115 2.59 -0.76 9.21
C GLY A 115 2.49 -0.58 10.72
N VAL A 116 3.39 0.24 11.27
CA VAL A 116 3.39 0.60 12.70
C VAL A 116 2.26 1.56 13.07
N ALA A 117 1.71 2.28 12.09
CA ALA A 117 0.64 3.25 12.32
C ALA A 117 -0.73 2.63 12.65
N ILE A 118 -0.84 1.31 12.75
CA ILE A 118 -2.00 0.68 13.38
C ILE A 118 -2.10 1.02 14.86
N GLY A 119 -0.95 1.31 15.48
CA GLY A 119 -0.86 1.93 16.79
C GLY A 119 -0.94 0.96 17.96
N GLU A 120 -1.98 1.08 18.78
CA GLU A 120 -2.09 0.45 20.09
C GLU A 120 -2.11 -1.07 20.08
N ASP A 121 -2.58 -1.69 19.00
CA ASP A 121 -2.68 -3.14 18.86
C ASP A 121 -1.30 -3.85 18.91
N GLY A 122 -0.24 -3.15 18.55
CA GLY A 122 1.13 -3.64 18.65
C GLY A 122 1.56 -4.62 17.56
N TYR A 123 2.80 -5.12 17.67
CA TYR A 123 3.48 -5.86 16.61
C TYR A 123 2.72 -7.11 16.13
N THR A 124 2.07 -7.84 17.01
CA THR A 124 1.36 -9.08 16.63
C THR A 124 0.22 -8.84 15.65
N GLN A 125 -0.21 -7.60 15.47
CA GLN A 125 -1.27 -7.18 14.55
C GLN A 125 -0.73 -6.35 13.37
N MET A 126 0.55 -5.97 13.40
CA MET A 126 1.18 -5.12 12.39
C MET A 126 1.62 -5.93 11.17
N GLY A 127 1.17 -5.53 9.96
CA GLY A 127 1.74 -6.04 8.72
C GLY A 127 3.01 -5.27 8.39
N LEU A 128 4.18 -5.83 8.71
CA LEU A 128 5.49 -5.23 8.45
C LEU A 128 6.35 -6.04 7.48
N GLU A 129 6.01 -7.29 7.21
CA GLU A 129 6.73 -8.23 6.34
C GLU A 129 5.91 -8.65 5.12
N ASP A 130 4.69 -8.16 5.02
CA ASP A 130 3.70 -8.61 4.06
C ASP A 130 4.11 -8.33 2.59
N VAL A 131 4.64 -7.13 2.31
CA VAL A 131 5.15 -6.81 0.97
C VAL A 131 6.33 -7.71 0.60
N ALA A 132 7.26 -7.96 1.54
CA ALA A 132 8.40 -8.84 1.32
C ALA A 132 7.96 -10.26 0.93
N CYS A 133 7.02 -10.83 1.67
CA CYS A 133 6.44 -12.14 1.38
C CYS A 133 5.75 -12.15 0.01
N MET A 134 4.87 -11.19 -0.26
CA MET A 134 4.13 -11.13 -1.52
C MET A 134 5.03 -10.86 -2.74
N ARG A 135 6.11 -10.08 -2.58
CA ARG A 135 7.08 -9.84 -3.64
C ARG A 135 7.85 -11.10 -4.04
N SER A 136 8.00 -12.07 -3.16
CA SER A 136 8.67 -13.32 -3.50
C SER A 136 7.84 -14.24 -4.41
N LEU A 137 6.53 -14.00 -4.51
CA LEU A 137 5.63 -14.78 -5.37
C LEU A 137 5.50 -14.14 -6.75
N PRO A 138 5.73 -14.86 -7.86
CA PRO A 138 5.52 -14.32 -9.20
C PRO A 138 4.03 -14.00 -9.45
N ASN A 139 3.78 -13.05 -10.36
CA ASN A 139 2.46 -12.75 -10.93
C ASN A 139 1.38 -12.22 -9.95
N ILE A 140 1.75 -11.73 -8.77
CA ILE A 140 0.82 -11.04 -7.88
C ILE A 140 1.13 -9.55 -7.87
N PRO A 141 0.36 -8.70 -8.53
CA PRO A 141 0.44 -7.25 -8.35
C PRO A 141 0.24 -6.86 -6.88
N ILE A 142 1.02 -5.89 -6.42
CA ILE A 142 0.96 -5.36 -5.05
C ILE A 142 0.63 -3.88 -5.13
N ILE A 143 -0.51 -3.50 -4.56
CA ILE A 143 -1.04 -2.14 -4.63
C ILE A 143 -1.23 -1.61 -3.20
N GLN A 144 -0.62 -0.48 -2.90
CA GLN A 144 -0.79 0.25 -1.63
C GLN A 144 -1.23 1.69 -1.89
N PRO A 145 -2.54 1.96 -1.88
CA PRO A 145 -3.05 3.31 -2.16
C PRO A 145 -2.63 4.35 -1.13
N GLY A 146 -2.43 5.59 -1.57
CA GLY A 146 -2.01 6.71 -0.75
C GLY A 146 -3.17 7.54 -0.17
N ASP A 147 -4.39 7.42 -0.69
CA ASP A 147 -5.58 8.12 -0.17
C ASP A 147 -6.90 7.42 -0.53
N GLU A 148 -8.05 8.07 -0.20
CA GLU A 148 -9.39 7.56 -0.49
C GLU A 148 -9.65 7.40 -1.99
N ILE A 149 -9.29 8.41 -2.78
CA ILE A 149 -9.57 8.44 -4.23
C ILE A 149 -8.84 7.28 -4.91
N GLU A 150 -7.56 7.14 -4.65
CA GLU A 150 -6.75 6.07 -5.19
C GLU A 150 -7.23 4.70 -4.71
N THR A 151 -7.63 4.58 -3.43
CA THR A 151 -8.14 3.33 -2.89
C THR A 151 -9.39 2.86 -3.64
N LYS A 152 -10.38 3.72 -3.83
CA LYS A 152 -11.63 3.35 -4.54
C LYS A 152 -11.35 2.94 -5.98
N GLN A 153 -10.43 3.62 -6.66
CA GLN A 153 -10.05 3.28 -8.03
C GLN A 153 -9.23 1.98 -8.11
N ALA A 154 -8.33 1.74 -7.15
CA ALA A 154 -7.59 0.48 -7.07
C ALA A 154 -8.50 -0.73 -6.81
N VAL A 155 -9.55 -0.56 -5.99
CA VAL A 155 -10.56 -1.61 -5.75
C VAL A 155 -11.37 -1.90 -7.03
N ALA A 156 -11.78 -0.85 -7.75
CA ALA A 156 -12.48 -1.01 -9.04
C ALA A 156 -11.58 -1.73 -10.06
N TYR A 157 -10.32 -1.30 -10.18
CA TYR A 157 -9.32 -1.99 -11.01
C TYR A 157 -9.18 -3.46 -10.62
N ALA A 158 -9.15 -3.77 -9.32
CA ALA A 158 -9.01 -5.15 -8.85
C ALA A 158 -10.18 -6.03 -9.27
N VAL A 159 -11.41 -5.53 -9.34
CA VAL A 159 -12.59 -6.29 -9.83
C VAL A 159 -12.39 -6.77 -11.26
N ASP A 160 -11.87 -5.91 -12.13
CA ASP A 160 -11.71 -6.18 -13.57
C ASP A 160 -10.42 -6.93 -13.90
N HIS A 161 -9.46 -6.96 -12.98
CA HIS A 161 -8.18 -7.64 -13.21
C HIS A 161 -8.33 -9.17 -13.21
N ALA A 162 -7.89 -9.81 -14.29
CA ALA A 162 -8.08 -11.24 -14.51
C ALA A 162 -7.23 -12.18 -13.63
N GLY A 163 -6.20 -11.64 -12.94
CA GLY A 163 -5.29 -12.40 -12.07
C GLY A 163 -5.48 -12.13 -10.58
N PRO A 164 -4.65 -12.77 -9.73
CA PRO A 164 -4.58 -12.43 -8.31
C PRO A 164 -4.04 -11.01 -8.11
N ILE A 165 -4.45 -10.37 -7.02
CA ILE A 165 -3.95 -9.05 -6.58
C ILE A 165 -3.79 -9.08 -5.07
N TYR A 166 -2.78 -8.37 -4.55
CA TYR A 166 -2.65 -8.03 -3.15
C TYR A 166 -2.89 -6.53 -2.94
N LEU A 167 -3.97 -6.19 -2.22
CA LEU A 167 -4.29 -4.83 -1.78
C LEU A 167 -3.83 -4.65 -0.35
N ARG A 168 -2.96 -3.67 -0.12
CA ARG A 168 -2.35 -3.34 1.17
C ARG A 168 -2.98 -2.09 1.76
N LEU A 169 -3.78 -2.22 2.84
CA LEU A 169 -4.66 -1.17 3.34
C LEU A 169 -4.37 -0.78 4.79
N THR A 170 -4.41 0.54 5.05
CA THR A 170 -4.13 1.11 6.37
C THR A 170 -5.35 1.13 7.29
N ARG A 171 -5.10 1.12 8.60
CA ARG A 171 -6.10 1.42 9.64
C ARG A 171 -6.19 2.92 9.92
N GLN A 172 -5.04 3.62 9.93
CA GLN A 172 -5.03 5.07 10.13
C GLN A 172 -5.66 5.81 8.95
N ASN A 173 -6.17 7.00 9.25
CA ASN A 173 -6.65 7.89 8.20
C ASN A 173 -5.48 8.41 7.37
N LEU A 174 -5.68 8.46 6.07
CA LEU A 174 -4.77 9.02 5.09
C LEU A 174 -5.27 10.41 4.69
N GLU A 175 -4.36 11.37 4.64
CA GLU A 175 -4.64 12.69 4.11
C GLU A 175 -4.79 12.63 2.58
N PRO A 176 -5.68 13.43 1.98
CA PRO A 176 -5.83 13.44 0.52
C PRO A 176 -4.56 13.97 -0.15
N VAL A 177 -4.07 13.24 -1.14
CA VAL A 177 -2.89 13.58 -1.95
C VAL A 177 -3.23 13.71 -3.43
N HIS A 178 -4.37 13.19 -3.86
CA HIS A 178 -4.85 13.25 -5.25
C HIS A 178 -6.05 14.17 -5.38
N ASP A 179 -6.17 14.79 -6.54
CA ASP A 179 -7.36 15.54 -6.92
C ASP A 179 -8.44 14.64 -7.58
N VAL A 180 -9.61 15.18 -7.84
CA VAL A 180 -10.75 14.44 -8.42
C VAL A 180 -10.51 13.95 -9.86
N ASN A 181 -9.51 14.47 -10.54
CA ASN A 181 -9.14 14.07 -11.90
C ASN A 181 -8.15 12.93 -11.92
N TYR A 182 -7.60 12.55 -10.75
CA TYR A 182 -6.68 11.43 -10.65
C TYR A 182 -7.26 10.16 -11.28
N ARG A 183 -6.40 9.40 -11.96
CA ARG A 183 -6.74 8.10 -12.53
C ARG A 183 -5.68 7.09 -12.14
N PHE A 184 -6.12 6.07 -11.41
CA PHE A 184 -5.25 4.95 -11.05
C PHE A 184 -4.93 4.10 -12.28
N GLU A 185 -3.67 3.80 -12.44
CA GLU A 185 -3.16 2.89 -13.46
C GLU A 185 -2.08 2.01 -12.82
N LEU A 186 -2.25 0.68 -12.92
CA LEU A 186 -1.26 -0.26 -12.38
C LEU A 186 0.11 -0.06 -13.04
N GLY A 187 1.17 -0.02 -12.25
CA GLY A 187 2.53 0.19 -12.75
C GLY A 187 2.87 1.65 -13.04
N ARG A 188 2.06 2.61 -12.56
CA ARG A 188 2.36 4.04 -12.68
C ARG A 188 2.70 4.66 -11.34
N ALA A 189 3.68 5.54 -11.33
CA ALA A 189 4.11 6.31 -10.17
C ALA A 189 4.05 7.81 -10.49
N PRO A 190 2.88 8.46 -10.28
CA PRO A 190 2.71 9.88 -10.61
C PRO A 190 3.59 10.76 -9.74
N VAL A 191 4.09 11.85 -10.34
CA VAL A 191 4.80 12.92 -9.63
C VAL A 191 3.76 13.80 -8.95
N LEU A 192 3.80 13.85 -7.61
CA LEU A 192 2.94 14.70 -6.79
C LEU A 192 3.56 16.08 -6.55
N ARG A 193 4.88 16.18 -6.63
CA ARG A 193 5.63 17.41 -6.49
C ARG A 193 6.90 17.36 -7.34
N GLU A 194 7.16 18.40 -8.09
CA GLU A 194 8.39 18.56 -8.87
C GLU A 194 9.56 19.03 -7.99
N GLY A 195 10.77 18.57 -8.32
CA GLY A 195 12.02 18.95 -7.66
C GLY A 195 13.23 18.42 -8.43
N ASN A 196 14.44 18.91 -8.11
CA ASN A 196 15.64 18.57 -8.85
C ASN A 196 16.83 18.12 -7.97
N ASP A 197 16.71 18.22 -6.62
CA ASP A 197 17.85 17.96 -5.71
C ASP A 197 17.82 16.53 -5.15
N VAL A 198 16.65 15.96 -4.94
CA VAL A 198 16.43 14.60 -4.41
C VAL A 198 15.07 14.08 -4.84
N ALA A 199 14.95 12.79 -5.16
CA ALA A 199 13.68 12.12 -5.37
C ALA A 199 13.24 11.41 -4.09
N ILE A 200 12.02 11.68 -3.60
CA ILE A 200 11.39 10.98 -2.47
C ILE A 200 10.27 10.11 -3.04
N LEU A 201 10.43 8.81 -2.92
CA LEU A 201 9.47 7.81 -3.36
C LEU A 201 8.69 7.32 -2.15
N GLY A 202 7.43 7.71 -2.03
CA GLY A 202 6.55 7.32 -0.93
C GLY A 202 5.48 6.33 -1.35
N THR A 203 4.97 5.54 -0.40
CA THR A 203 3.85 4.64 -0.62
C THR A 203 2.92 4.58 0.60
N GLY A 204 1.61 4.57 0.36
CA GLY A 204 0.61 4.37 1.40
C GLY A 204 0.64 5.38 2.55
N GLY A 205 0.69 4.91 3.79
CA GLY A 205 0.57 5.73 5.01
C GLY A 205 1.48 6.95 5.10
N PRO A 206 2.80 6.84 4.86
CA PRO A 206 3.71 7.98 4.96
C PRO A 206 3.74 8.89 3.73
N LEU A 207 2.93 8.68 2.69
CA LEU A 207 2.99 9.47 1.46
C LEU A 207 2.72 10.98 1.69
N TRP A 208 1.71 11.31 2.50
CA TRP A 208 1.47 12.71 2.90
C TRP A 208 2.68 13.29 3.64
N ASN A 209 3.32 12.50 4.51
CA ASN A 209 4.50 12.94 5.25
C ASN A 209 5.69 13.24 4.32
N CYS A 210 5.79 12.54 3.18
CA CYS A 210 6.79 12.85 2.14
C CYS A 210 6.55 14.23 1.53
N LEU A 211 5.29 14.62 1.28
CA LEU A 211 4.94 15.93 0.75
C LEU A 211 5.24 17.05 1.76
N GLU A 212 4.91 16.85 3.03
CA GLU A 212 5.21 17.82 4.09
C GLU A 212 6.72 17.94 4.31
N ALA A 213 7.46 16.83 4.29
CA ALA A 213 8.92 16.86 4.36
C ALA A 213 9.53 17.64 3.17
N ALA A 214 9.00 17.44 1.96
CA ALA A 214 9.44 18.17 0.79
C ALA A 214 9.15 19.69 0.87
N ARG A 215 8.05 20.09 1.54
CA ARG A 215 7.77 21.51 1.83
C ARG A 215 8.78 22.09 2.81
N ALA A 216 9.05 21.39 3.91
CA ALA A 216 10.05 21.81 4.90
C ALA A 216 11.48 21.87 4.32
N LEU A 217 11.82 20.96 3.40
CA LEU A 217 13.11 20.99 2.68
C LEU A 217 13.22 22.20 1.75
N ALA A 218 12.13 22.59 1.08
CA ALA A 218 12.10 23.75 0.20
C ALA A 218 12.39 25.06 0.94
N GLU A 219 11.96 25.19 2.20
CA GLU A 219 12.30 26.33 3.06
C GLU A 219 13.81 26.41 3.35
N GLN A 220 14.53 25.30 3.20
CA GLN A 220 15.99 25.20 3.34
C GLN A 220 16.72 25.16 1.99
N GLY A 221 16.02 25.51 0.89
CA GLY A 221 16.59 25.60 -0.45
C GLY A 221 16.76 24.26 -1.17
N ILE A 222 16.15 23.16 -0.68
CA ILE A 222 16.23 21.83 -1.29
C ILE A 222 14.89 21.52 -1.97
N GLN A 223 14.90 21.33 -3.29
CA GLN A 223 13.73 21.02 -4.10
C GLN A 223 13.60 19.51 -4.30
N ALA A 224 12.80 18.87 -3.45
CA ALA A 224 12.53 17.44 -3.54
C ALA A 224 11.40 17.15 -4.55
N GLU A 225 11.64 16.20 -5.47
CA GLU A 225 10.60 15.57 -6.27
C GLU A 225 9.93 14.49 -5.44
N VAL A 226 8.59 14.42 -5.43
CA VAL A 226 7.85 13.39 -4.69
C VAL A 226 7.04 12.55 -5.65
N LEU A 227 7.27 11.24 -5.64
CA LEU A 227 6.50 10.27 -6.42
C LEU A 227 5.62 9.40 -5.49
N ASN A 228 4.39 9.13 -5.94
CA ASN A 228 3.54 8.12 -5.32
C ASN A 228 3.80 6.75 -5.95
N VAL A 229 4.42 5.84 -5.21
CA VAL A 229 4.67 4.46 -5.64
C VAL A 229 3.59 3.54 -5.06
N SER A 230 2.34 3.75 -5.44
CA SER A 230 1.23 2.90 -5.01
C SER A 230 1.27 1.50 -5.64
N SER A 231 1.80 1.39 -6.85
CA SER A 231 2.10 0.11 -7.48
C SER A 231 3.51 -0.34 -7.08
N ILE A 232 3.59 -1.23 -6.09
CA ILE A 232 4.86 -1.80 -5.63
C ILE A 232 5.31 -2.92 -6.57
N ARG A 233 4.36 -3.60 -7.19
CA ARG A 233 4.57 -4.57 -8.25
C ARG A 233 3.40 -4.52 -9.24
N PRO A 234 3.65 -4.30 -10.53
CA PRO A 234 4.94 -3.87 -11.10
C PRO A 234 5.31 -2.46 -10.65
N LEU A 235 6.61 -2.15 -10.61
CA LEU A 235 7.09 -0.77 -10.44
C LEU A 235 6.92 0.02 -11.74
N ASP A 236 6.78 1.34 -11.62
CA ASP A 236 7.02 2.27 -12.74
C ASP A 236 8.53 2.51 -12.88
N GLU A 237 9.22 1.56 -13.51
CA GLU A 237 10.66 1.61 -13.70
C GLU A 237 11.09 2.90 -14.42
N ALA A 238 10.35 3.28 -15.46
CA ALA A 238 10.65 4.49 -16.24
C ALA A 238 10.56 5.76 -15.40
N ALA A 239 9.54 5.90 -14.56
CA ALA A 239 9.39 7.06 -13.69
C ALA A 239 10.49 7.10 -12.61
N ILE A 240 10.83 5.96 -12.02
CA ILE A 240 11.86 5.85 -10.99
C ILE A 240 13.24 6.16 -11.57
N LEU A 241 13.60 5.57 -12.71
CA LEU A 241 14.88 5.82 -13.38
C LEU A 241 15.00 7.28 -13.85
N ARG A 242 13.92 7.88 -14.36
CA ARG A 242 13.88 9.31 -14.70
C ARG A 242 14.14 10.19 -13.47
N ALA A 243 13.46 9.92 -12.36
CA ALA A 243 13.64 10.66 -11.12
C ALA A 243 15.06 10.52 -10.57
N ALA A 244 15.61 9.31 -10.59
CA ALA A 244 16.99 9.02 -10.18
C ALA A 244 18.01 9.76 -11.06
N GLY A 245 17.88 9.72 -12.37
CA GLY A 245 18.76 10.41 -13.31
C GLY A 245 18.68 11.94 -13.22
N LYS A 246 17.47 12.47 -12.93
CA LYS A 246 17.23 13.91 -12.75
C LYS A 246 17.84 14.45 -11.48
N THR A 247 17.73 13.73 -10.36
CA THR A 247 18.07 14.23 -9.04
C THR A 247 19.43 13.72 -8.50
N GLY A 248 19.90 12.61 -9.03
CA GLY A 248 21.15 11.96 -8.56
C GLY A 248 21.08 11.34 -7.17
N HIS A 249 19.97 11.50 -6.43
CA HIS A 249 19.76 10.97 -5.08
C HIS A 249 18.32 10.50 -4.91
N VAL A 250 18.16 9.29 -4.38
CA VAL A 250 16.82 8.69 -4.15
C VAL A 250 16.62 8.38 -2.67
N VAL A 251 15.43 8.71 -2.16
CA VAL A 251 14.99 8.31 -0.81
C VAL A 251 13.67 7.57 -0.95
N THR A 252 13.57 6.36 -0.41
CA THR A 252 12.30 5.63 -0.34
C THR A 252 11.72 5.70 1.06
N VAL A 253 10.40 5.82 1.16
CA VAL A 253 9.68 5.96 2.43
C VAL A 253 8.49 5.02 2.44
N GLU A 254 8.50 4.05 3.36
CA GLU A 254 7.45 3.05 3.49
C GLU A 254 7.19 2.68 4.96
N ASP A 255 5.95 2.43 5.31
CA ASP A 255 5.57 1.87 6.61
C ASP A 255 5.57 0.33 6.52
N HIS A 256 6.76 -0.23 6.42
CA HIS A 256 7.08 -1.64 6.25
C HIS A 256 8.52 -1.88 6.74
N SER A 257 8.89 -3.13 6.96
CA SER A 257 10.28 -3.52 7.21
C SER A 257 11.18 -3.02 6.08
N LEU A 258 12.38 -2.55 6.41
CA LEU A 258 13.41 -2.19 5.42
C LEU A 258 13.81 -3.34 4.50
N SER A 259 13.56 -4.60 4.93
CA SER A 259 13.90 -5.79 4.16
C SER A 259 12.75 -6.24 3.27
N GLY A 260 12.96 -6.31 1.97
CA GLY A 260 12.02 -6.88 1.01
C GLY A 260 10.83 -6.00 0.60
N GLY A 261 10.67 -4.79 1.18
CA GLY A 261 9.59 -3.86 0.84
C GLY A 261 9.78 -3.11 -0.49
N MET A 262 9.08 -2.00 -0.65
CA MET A 262 9.16 -1.12 -1.82
C MET A 262 10.57 -0.55 -2.00
N GLY A 263 11.22 -0.11 -0.92
CA GLY A 263 12.58 0.39 -0.97
C GLY A 263 13.60 -0.65 -1.40
N SER A 264 13.36 -1.94 -1.14
CA SER A 264 14.20 -3.03 -1.66
C SER A 264 13.97 -3.23 -3.16
N ALA A 265 12.72 -3.16 -3.64
CA ALA A 265 12.42 -3.23 -5.07
C ALA A 265 13.08 -2.11 -5.87
N VAL A 266 13.06 -0.88 -5.32
CA VAL A 266 13.75 0.27 -5.92
C VAL A 266 15.26 0.07 -5.90
N ALA A 267 15.82 -0.49 -4.82
CA ALA A 267 17.25 -0.77 -4.73
C ALA A 267 17.71 -1.81 -5.77
N GLU A 268 16.92 -2.86 -5.99
CA GLU A 268 17.15 -3.87 -7.02
C GLU A 268 17.15 -3.21 -8.42
N LEU A 269 16.12 -2.43 -8.75
CA LEU A 269 16.02 -1.72 -10.03
C LEU A 269 17.20 -0.77 -10.25
N LEU A 270 17.52 0.08 -9.28
CA LEU A 270 18.61 1.04 -9.42
C LEU A 270 19.97 0.34 -9.50
N GLY A 271 20.17 -0.73 -8.73
CA GLY A 271 21.41 -1.51 -8.75
C GLY A 271 21.70 -2.16 -10.12
N GLU A 272 20.64 -2.60 -10.81
CA GLU A 272 20.76 -3.25 -12.13
C GLU A 272 20.83 -2.24 -13.28
N MET A 273 20.01 -1.19 -13.24
CA MET A 273 19.80 -0.33 -14.41
C MET A 273 20.51 1.02 -14.33
N MET A 274 20.66 1.60 -13.14
CA MET A 274 21.23 2.95 -12.93
C MET A 274 21.73 3.09 -11.51
N PRO A 275 22.93 2.62 -11.16
CA PRO A 275 23.47 2.75 -9.79
C PRO A 275 23.42 4.20 -9.30
N THR A 276 22.57 4.44 -8.32
CA THR A 276 22.25 5.77 -7.79
C THR A 276 22.31 5.72 -6.25
N PRO A 277 22.89 6.71 -5.57
CA PRO A 277 22.81 6.83 -4.12
C PRO A 277 21.37 6.71 -3.63
N LEU A 278 21.12 5.74 -2.75
CA LEU A 278 19.78 5.41 -2.24
C LEU A 278 19.76 5.39 -0.72
N LYS A 279 18.85 6.13 -0.12
CA LYS A 279 18.48 6.01 1.30
C LYS A 279 17.09 5.41 1.43
N ARG A 280 16.98 4.32 2.19
CA ARG A 280 15.68 3.71 2.50
C ARG A 280 15.24 4.09 3.91
N LEU A 281 13.99 4.57 4.05
CA LEU A 281 13.32 4.86 5.32
C LEU A 281 12.15 3.88 5.48
N GLY A 282 12.13 3.22 6.63
CA GLY A 282 11.16 2.19 6.99
C GLY A 282 11.43 1.69 8.40
N VAL A 283 10.78 0.61 8.78
CA VAL A 283 10.90 0.02 10.11
C VAL A 283 12.10 -0.95 10.13
N SER A 284 13.04 -0.73 11.06
CA SER A 284 14.28 -1.52 11.18
C SER A 284 14.27 -2.51 12.36
N SER A 285 13.21 -2.53 13.14
CA SER A 285 13.02 -3.40 14.32
C SER A 285 11.61 -3.97 14.34
N PHE A 286 11.30 -4.81 15.32
CA PHE A 286 9.93 -5.17 15.62
C PHE A 286 9.10 -3.93 15.96
N GLY A 287 7.81 -3.95 15.58
CA GLY A 287 6.86 -2.94 15.98
C GLY A 287 6.53 -3.00 17.48
N GLU A 288 5.88 -1.97 17.97
CA GLU A 288 5.47 -1.87 19.37
C GLU A 288 4.12 -1.15 19.49
N SER A 289 3.47 -1.29 20.64
CA SER A 289 2.23 -0.55 20.92
C SER A 289 2.53 0.92 21.19
N GLY A 290 1.72 1.82 20.64
CA GLY A 290 1.85 3.26 20.83
C GLY A 290 0.80 4.03 20.02
N ASP A 291 0.82 5.35 20.09
CA ASP A 291 0.02 6.14 19.16
C ASP A 291 0.70 6.22 17.78
N ALA A 292 -0.11 6.26 16.73
CA ALA A 292 0.39 6.21 15.35
C ALA A 292 1.40 7.33 15.02
N LYS A 293 1.20 8.55 15.53
CA LYS A 293 2.09 9.69 15.28
C LYS A 293 3.43 9.51 16.01
N GLY A 294 3.38 9.08 17.27
CA GLY A 294 4.57 8.78 18.07
C GLY A 294 5.41 7.66 17.46
N LEU A 295 4.75 6.60 16.95
CA LEU A 295 5.44 5.51 16.25
C LEU A 295 6.08 6.00 14.95
N TYR A 296 5.40 6.79 14.15
CA TYR A 296 6.02 7.39 12.96
C TYR A 296 7.21 8.28 13.31
N ALA A 297 7.09 9.13 14.35
CA ALA A 297 8.22 9.96 14.81
C ALA A 297 9.41 9.11 15.28
N LYS A 298 9.16 8.03 16.03
CA LYS A 298 10.19 7.11 16.49
C LYS A 298 10.95 6.43 15.35
N HIS A 299 10.24 6.00 14.31
CA HIS A 299 10.84 5.36 13.14
C HIS A 299 11.31 6.35 12.07
N GLY A 300 11.18 7.67 12.31
CA GLY A 300 11.60 8.71 11.37
C GLY A 300 10.75 8.77 10.09
N LEU A 301 9.50 8.32 10.16
CA LEU A 301 8.51 8.33 9.07
C LEU A 301 7.57 9.54 9.15
N ASP A 302 7.71 10.38 10.18
CA ASP A 302 7.05 11.68 10.27
C ASP A 302 7.74 12.71 9.34
N PRO A 303 7.09 13.84 9.01
CA PRO A 303 7.67 14.85 8.11
C PRO A 303 9.05 15.34 8.54
N GLY A 304 9.23 15.59 9.85
CA GLY A 304 10.50 16.05 10.40
C GLY A 304 11.61 14.98 10.31
N GLY A 305 11.27 13.72 10.58
CA GLY A 305 12.18 12.59 10.48
C GLY A 305 12.65 12.34 9.05
N ILE A 306 11.72 12.40 8.09
CA ILE A 306 12.03 12.27 6.66
C ILE A 306 12.96 13.43 6.24
N ALA A 307 12.62 14.69 6.56
CA ALA A 307 13.42 15.85 6.20
C ALA A 307 14.83 15.77 6.77
N ARG A 308 14.99 15.46 8.07
CA ARG A 308 16.32 15.27 8.70
C ARG A 308 17.13 14.17 8.02
N SER A 309 16.48 13.07 7.63
CA SER A 309 17.14 11.95 6.94
C SER A 309 17.63 12.35 5.56
N VAL A 310 16.84 13.14 4.82
CA VAL A 310 17.24 13.70 3.51
C VAL A 310 18.43 14.65 3.67
N LEU A 311 18.36 15.60 4.61
CA LEU A 311 19.48 16.53 4.86
C LEU A 311 20.78 15.79 5.17
N LYS A 312 20.73 14.84 6.09
CA LYS A 312 21.89 14.01 6.42
C LYS A 312 22.42 13.22 5.22
N PHE A 313 21.53 12.71 4.39
CA PHE A 313 21.90 11.93 3.19
C PHE A 313 22.57 12.81 2.13
N LEU A 314 22.15 14.06 1.99
CA LEU A 314 22.76 15.05 1.09
C LEU A 314 24.00 15.75 1.68
N ASN A 315 24.45 15.38 2.88
CA ASN A 315 25.54 16.04 3.63
C ASN A 315 25.31 17.56 3.84
N ARG A 316 24.09 17.94 4.13
CA ARG A 316 23.64 19.32 4.37
C ARG A 316 23.02 19.50 5.75
#